data_7ae3903bfcc3aeccd3fc1772b415b623
#
_entry.id   7ae3903bfcc3aeccd3fc1772b415b623
#
_cell.length_a   1.000
_cell.length_b   1.000
_cell.length_c   1.000
_cell.angle_alpha   90.00
_cell.angle_beta   90.00
_cell.angle_gamma   90.00
#
_symmetry.space_group_name_H-M   'P 1'
#
loop_
_entity.id
_entity.type
_entity.pdbx_description
1 polymer ?
#
loop_
_entity_poly.entity_id
_entity_poly.type
_entity_poly.pdbx_seq_one_letter_code
_entity_poly.pdbx_strand_id
1 'polypeptide(L)'
;MSVSKALENELEPIETASVDELRSLQFSRLQWSLSHAHANSPLYREKFESAGVRPEDLTYLEDLTRFPLTDKADLRRYYPFGAFATPMSEVIRIHASSGTTGKPTVVGYTRKDIDVWSTVMARSIRAAGGRKDDVIHVSYGYGLFTGGLGAHFGAEKLGAAVIPMSGGQTEKQVQLINDFKPAIIMVTPSYCLNIADAFENAGLDPRQSSLKVGIFGAEPWTESMRQSLESRLGLDAVDIYGLSEVMGPGVAQECIETKDGLTLWEDHFYPEIIDPESGAVLPDGEAGELVLTSLTKETSPVIRYRTRCLLYTSPSPRARGCARMPSSA
;
A
#
# COMPACT_ATOMS: atom_id res chain seq x y z
N MET A 1 -10.51 9.99 23.85
CA MET A 1 -9.57 9.30 24.77
C MET A 1 -8.17 9.69 24.38
N SER A 2 -7.32 10.10 25.32
CA SER A 2 -5.93 10.47 25.00
C SER A 2 -5.20 9.24 24.50
N VAL A 3 -4.57 9.33 23.35
CA VAL A 3 -3.58 8.36 22.87
C VAL A 3 -2.63 8.09 24.05
N SER A 4 -2.49 6.84 24.45
CA SER A 4 -1.63 6.50 25.58
C SER A 4 -0.21 6.97 25.26
N LYS A 5 0.46 7.64 26.22
CA LYS A 5 1.87 8.06 26.12
C LYS A 5 2.83 6.93 25.64
N ALA A 6 2.43 5.68 25.82
CA ALA A 6 3.17 4.51 25.32
C ALA A 6 3.13 4.40 23.78
N LEU A 7 2.05 4.83 23.12
CA LEU A 7 1.93 4.83 21.67
C LEU A 7 2.73 5.96 21.01
N GLU A 8 2.84 7.12 21.66
CA GLU A 8 3.63 8.25 21.13
C GLU A 8 5.12 7.90 20.98
N ASN A 9 5.66 7.02 21.83
CA ASN A 9 7.05 6.56 21.75
C ASN A 9 7.31 5.52 20.64
N GLU A 10 6.27 5.00 20.00
CA GLU A 10 6.38 4.01 18.91
C GLU A 10 6.27 4.68 17.52
N LEU A 11 5.83 5.95 17.47
CA LEU A 11 5.70 6.68 16.22
C LEU A 11 7.07 7.16 15.73
N GLU A 12 7.25 7.12 14.42
CA GLU A 12 8.40 7.77 13.79
C GLU A 12 8.21 9.29 13.81
N PRO A 13 9.28 10.09 13.90
CA PRO A 13 9.16 11.56 13.98
C PRO A 13 8.30 12.17 12.85
N ILE A 14 8.34 11.58 11.66
CA ILE A 14 7.57 12.08 10.51
C ILE A 14 6.05 11.88 10.69
N GLU A 15 5.61 10.90 11.47
CA GLU A 15 4.18 10.64 11.70
C GLU A 15 3.54 11.71 12.61
N THR A 16 4.37 12.51 13.26
CA THR A 16 3.95 13.66 14.11
C THR A 16 4.43 15.01 13.60
N ALA A 17 5.07 15.03 12.43
CA ALA A 17 5.60 16.23 11.82
C ALA A 17 4.48 17.22 11.42
N SER A 18 4.83 18.51 11.38
CA SER A 18 3.94 19.54 10.85
C SER A 18 3.76 19.38 9.32
N VAL A 19 2.70 19.98 8.78
CA VAL A 19 2.44 20.01 7.34
C VAL A 19 3.62 20.64 6.58
N ASP A 20 4.24 21.68 7.12
CA ASP A 20 5.36 22.35 6.47
C ASP A 20 6.63 21.49 6.44
N GLU A 21 6.89 20.75 7.52
CA GLU A 21 7.98 19.77 7.57
C GLU A 21 7.74 18.62 6.57
N LEU A 22 6.52 18.10 6.51
CA LEU A 22 6.16 17.08 5.54
C LEU A 22 6.32 17.58 4.09
N ARG A 23 5.82 18.77 3.77
CA ARG A 23 5.96 19.38 2.44
C ARG A 23 7.41 19.63 2.05
N SER A 24 8.23 20.09 2.97
CA SER A 24 9.67 20.27 2.75
C SER A 24 10.37 18.94 2.44
N LEU A 25 10.01 17.87 3.16
CA LEU A 25 10.51 16.54 2.92
C LEU A 25 10.03 15.98 1.57
N GLN A 26 8.74 16.15 1.25
CA GLN A 26 8.16 15.74 -0.03
C GLN A 26 8.86 16.42 -1.20
N PHE A 27 9.09 17.73 -1.12
CA PHE A 27 9.78 18.48 -2.15
C PHE A 27 11.21 17.97 -2.40
N SER A 28 11.98 17.79 -1.34
CA SER A 28 13.36 17.26 -1.43
C SER A 28 13.39 15.84 -2.02
N ARG A 29 12.49 14.96 -1.57
CA ARG A 29 12.38 13.58 -2.08
C ARG A 29 11.89 13.55 -3.53
N LEU A 30 10.98 14.43 -3.90
CA LEU A 30 10.46 14.53 -5.26
C LEU A 30 11.52 15.00 -6.24
N GLN A 31 12.33 16.02 -5.87
CA GLN A 31 13.49 16.45 -6.68
C GLN A 31 14.45 15.28 -6.91
N TRP A 32 14.76 14.51 -5.86
CA TRP A 32 15.57 13.32 -5.98
C TRP A 32 14.94 12.28 -6.90
N SER A 33 13.65 11.96 -6.70
CA SER A 33 12.94 10.93 -7.48
C SER A 33 12.88 11.26 -8.97
N LEU A 34 12.57 12.52 -9.33
CA LEU A 34 12.57 12.98 -10.72
C LEU A 34 13.96 12.89 -11.35
N SER A 35 15.00 13.38 -10.65
CA SER A 35 16.39 13.35 -11.12
C SER A 35 16.86 11.91 -11.29
N HIS A 36 16.58 11.02 -10.32
CA HIS A 36 16.93 9.61 -10.35
C HIS A 36 16.24 8.88 -11.50
N ALA A 37 14.93 9.08 -11.65
CA ALA A 37 14.15 8.48 -12.73
C ALA A 37 14.62 8.94 -14.12
N HIS A 38 14.83 10.24 -14.31
CA HIS A 38 15.31 10.79 -15.57
C HIS A 38 16.73 10.30 -15.95
N ALA A 39 17.64 10.31 -14.99
CA ALA A 39 19.04 9.90 -15.25
C ALA A 39 19.17 8.41 -15.58
N ASN A 40 18.39 7.54 -14.93
CA ASN A 40 18.65 6.11 -14.90
C ASN A 40 17.58 5.25 -15.58
N SER A 41 16.32 5.70 -15.70
CA SER A 41 15.25 4.93 -16.33
C SER A 41 15.04 5.35 -17.80
N PRO A 42 15.21 4.46 -18.78
CA PRO A 42 14.88 4.74 -20.18
C PRO A 42 13.45 5.24 -20.38
N LEU A 43 12.48 4.69 -19.62
CA LEU A 43 11.08 5.12 -19.66
C LEU A 43 10.94 6.61 -19.34
N TYR A 44 11.51 7.09 -18.23
CA TYR A 44 11.32 8.47 -17.79
C TYR A 44 12.17 9.46 -18.56
N ARG A 45 13.33 9.04 -19.05
CA ARG A 45 14.11 9.86 -19.97
C ARG A 45 13.32 10.19 -21.23
N GLU A 46 12.78 9.17 -21.90
CA GLU A 46 11.94 9.36 -23.10
C GLU A 46 10.71 10.21 -22.82
N LYS A 47 10.01 9.95 -21.71
CA LYS A 47 8.78 10.69 -21.37
C LYS A 47 9.06 12.17 -21.09
N PHE A 48 10.11 12.47 -20.33
CA PHE A 48 10.46 13.85 -19.98
C PHE A 48 10.96 14.63 -21.20
N GLU A 49 11.84 14.01 -22.02
CA GLU A 49 12.31 14.60 -23.27
C GLU A 49 11.13 14.88 -24.23
N SER A 50 10.21 13.94 -24.38
CA SER A 50 9.02 14.11 -25.24
C SER A 50 8.09 15.20 -24.75
N ALA A 51 7.98 15.41 -23.44
CA ALA A 51 7.17 16.47 -22.84
C ALA A 51 7.91 17.82 -22.76
N GLY A 52 9.21 17.86 -23.09
CA GLY A 52 10.03 19.06 -22.99
C GLY A 52 10.25 19.54 -21.56
N VAL A 53 10.26 18.63 -20.58
CA VAL A 53 10.45 18.94 -19.16
C VAL A 53 11.73 18.30 -18.63
N ARG A 54 12.30 18.88 -17.60
CA ARG A 54 13.50 18.40 -16.90
C ARG A 54 13.26 18.38 -15.39
N PRO A 55 13.98 17.57 -14.62
CA PRO A 55 13.86 17.56 -13.15
C PRO A 55 14.01 18.95 -12.51
N GLU A 56 14.86 19.82 -13.08
CA GLU A 56 15.11 21.18 -12.60
C GLU A 56 13.91 22.13 -12.77
N ASP A 57 12.93 21.75 -13.57
CA ASP A 57 11.68 22.49 -13.75
C ASP A 57 10.76 22.39 -12.53
N LEU A 58 11.05 21.46 -11.58
CA LEU A 58 10.37 21.38 -10.30
C LEU A 58 10.94 22.42 -9.34
N THR A 59 10.27 23.56 -9.21
CA THR A 59 10.63 24.64 -8.27
C THR A 59 9.71 24.70 -7.06
N TYR A 60 8.48 24.19 -7.20
CA TYR A 60 7.48 24.00 -6.15
C TYR A 60 6.82 22.61 -6.32
N LEU A 61 6.11 22.11 -5.31
CA LEU A 61 5.42 20.81 -5.40
C LEU A 61 4.38 20.79 -6.53
N GLU A 62 3.69 21.90 -6.74
CA GLU A 62 2.65 22.08 -7.76
C GLU A 62 3.19 21.99 -9.20
N ASP A 63 4.48 22.24 -9.41
CA ASP A 63 5.13 22.08 -10.72
C ASP A 63 5.16 20.61 -11.19
N LEU A 64 4.89 19.64 -10.29
CA LEU A 64 4.78 18.24 -10.67
C LEU A 64 3.74 18.03 -11.77
N THR A 65 2.71 18.85 -11.83
CA THR A 65 1.67 18.82 -12.88
C THR A 65 2.19 19.01 -14.30
N ARG A 66 3.37 19.58 -14.46
CA ARG A 66 4.06 19.74 -15.77
C ARG A 66 4.64 18.44 -16.30
N PHE A 67 4.89 17.46 -15.42
CA PHE A 67 5.46 16.18 -15.79
C PHE A 67 4.38 15.23 -16.32
N PRO A 68 4.71 14.38 -17.32
CA PRO A 68 3.71 13.53 -17.97
C PRO A 68 3.20 12.44 -17.02
N LEU A 69 1.91 12.15 -17.12
CA LEU A 69 1.28 11.01 -16.44
C LEU A 69 1.88 9.69 -16.95
N THR A 70 2.02 8.74 -16.07
CA THR A 70 2.47 7.37 -16.39
C THR A 70 1.32 6.41 -16.20
N ASP A 71 1.19 5.41 -17.07
CA ASP A 71 0.18 4.38 -16.95
C ASP A 71 0.79 2.96 -17.04
N LYS A 72 -0.08 1.97 -16.91
CA LYS A 72 0.33 0.56 -16.95
C LYS A 72 0.85 0.14 -18.32
N ALA A 73 0.39 0.77 -19.40
CA ALA A 73 0.87 0.49 -20.76
C ALA A 73 2.31 0.97 -20.94
N ASP A 74 2.66 2.13 -20.38
CA ASP A 74 4.02 2.63 -20.35
C ASP A 74 4.97 1.60 -19.70
N LEU A 75 4.63 1.09 -18.52
CA LEU A 75 5.45 0.11 -17.81
C LEU A 75 5.60 -1.20 -18.61
N ARG A 76 4.53 -1.67 -19.26
CA ARG A 76 4.54 -2.88 -20.09
C ARG A 76 5.36 -2.73 -21.37
N ARG A 77 5.41 -1.52 -21.94
CA ARG A 77 6.25 -1.23 -23.13
C ARG A 77 7.72 -1.46 -22.85
N TYR A 78 8.16 -1.21 -21.62
CA TYR A 78 9.53 -1.39 -21.17
C TYR A 78 9.81 -2.74 -20.48
N TYR A 79 8.90 -3.71 -20.64
CA TYR A 79 9.08 -5.07 -20.12
C TYR A 79 10.34 -5.75 -20.66
N PRO A 80 11.11 -6.50 -19.85
CA PRO A 80 10.89 -6.73 -18.43
C PRO A 80 11.52 -5.69 -17.50
N PHE A 81 12.66 -5.07 -17.84
CA PHE A 81 13.47 -4.27 -16.92
C PHE A 81 13.76 -2.86 -17.41
N GLY A 82 13.23 -2.46 -18.56
CA GLY A 82 13.50 -1.14 -19.15
C GLY A 82 12.93 0.05 -18.38
N ALA A 83 12.04 -0.20 -17.42
CA ALA A 83 11.55 0.82 -16.48
C ALA A 83 12.42 0.95 -15.21
N PHE A 84 13.42 0.06 -15.01
CA PHE A 84 14.28 0.11 -13.83
C PHE A 84 15.26 1.28 -13.91
N ALA A 85 15.49 1.90 -12.76
CA ALA A 85 16.41 3.01 -12.58
C ALA A 85 17.66 2.60 -11.76
N THR A 86 17.86 1.30 -11.53
CA THR A 86 19.07 0.75 -10.91
C THR A 86 19.61 -0.42 -11.74
N PRO A 87 20.92 -0.69 -11.72
CA PRO A 87 21.48 -1.86 -12.39
C PRO A 87 21.00 -3.15 -11.69
N MET A 88 20.87 -4.23 -12.45
CA MET A 88 20.41 -5.54 -11.93
C MET A 88 21.28 -6.09 -10.79
N SER A 89 22.55 -5.69 -10.70
CA SER A 89 23.44 -6.06 -9.58
C SER A 89 23.02 -5.52 -8.21
N GLU A 90 22.17 -4.48 -8.18
CA GLU A 90 21.62 -3.89 -6.96
C GLU A 90 20.21 -4.39 -6.65
N VAL A 91 19.56 -5.05 -7.62
CA VAL A 91 18.22 -5.60 -7.47
C VAL A 91 18.26 -6.91 -6.69
N ILE A 92 17.67 -6.92 -5.49
CA ILE A 92 17.65 -8.10 -4.64
C ILE A 92 16.33 -8.88 -4.68
N ARG A 93 15.29 -8.28 -5.27
CA ARG A 93 13.97 -8.92 -5.40
C ARG A 93 13.23 -8.40 -6.61
N ILE A 94 12.50 -9.30 -7.26
CA ILE A 94 11.62 -9.00 -8.39
C ILE A 94 10.23 -9.52 -8.06
N HIS A 95 9.21 -8.69 -8.29
CA HIS A 95 7.81 -9.07 -8.28
C HIS A 95 7.16 -8.71 -9.62
N ALA A 96 5.96 -9.24 -9.83
CA ALA A 96 5.17 -8.90 -11.00
C ALA A 96 3.68 -8.94 -10.69
N SER A 97 2.91 -8.07 -11.34
CA SER A 97 1.45 -8.11 -11.29
C SER A 97 0.92 -9.32 -12.07
N SER A 98 -0.30 -9.79 -11.75
CA SER A 98 -0.91 -11.01 -12.31
C SER A 98 -1.26 -10.98 -13.81
N GLY A 99 -0.91 -9.95 -14.56
CA GLY A 99 -0.95 -9.90 -16.03
C GLY A 99 -2.13 -10.57 -16.75
N THR A 100 -3.36 -10.45 -16.25
CA THR A 100 -4.57 -11.10 -16.80
C THR A 100 -4.83 -10.80 -18.28
N THR A 101 -4.23 -9.76 -18.83
CA THR A 101 -4.44 -9.27 -20.20
C THR A 101 -3.15 -9.15 -21.03
N GLY A 102 -2.10 -9.94 -20.75
CA GLY A 102 -0.85 -9.88 -21.50
C GLY A 102 0.40 -9.94 -20.61
N LYS A 103 1.48 -9.22 -21.02
CA LYS A 103 2.72 -9.18 -20.24
C LYS A 103 2.46 -8.59 -18.85
N PRO A 104 2.99 -9.21 -17.77
CA PRO A 104 2.89 -8.66 -16.42
C PRO A 104 3.66 -7.34 -16.31
N THR A 105 3.28 -6.49 -15.36
CA THR A 105 4.13 -5.38 -14.95
C THR A 105 5.16 -5.91 -13.96
N VAL A 106 6.44 -5.75 -14.30
CA VAL A 106 7.56 -6.20 -13.47
C VAL A 106 8.05 -5.04 -12.61
N VAL A 107 8.29 -5.30 -11.34
CA VAL A 107 8.82 -4.33 -10.37
C VAL A 107 10.02 -4.92 -9.64
N GLY A 108 11.07 -4.12 -9.49
CA GLY A 108 12.29 -4.50 -8.79
C GLY A 108 12.44 -3.76 -7.48
N TYR A 109 13.29 -4.29 -6.60
CA TYR A 109 13.59 -3.71 -5.30
C TYR A 109 15.05 -3.86 -4.96
N THR A 110 15.67 -2.75 -4.53
CA THR A 110 16.96 -2.75 -3.84
C THR A 110 16.79 -3.17 -2.37
N ARG A 111 17.90 -3.27 -1.64
CA ARG A 111 17.86 -3.44 -0.18
C ARG A 111 17.11 -2.30 0.51
N LYS A 112 17.34 -1.06 0.06
CA LYS A 112 16.69 0.12 0.60
C LYS A 112 15.20 0.16 0.27
N ASP A 113 14.80 -0.23 -0.96
CA ASP A 113 13.39 -0.36 -1.32
C ASP A 113 12.66 -1.34 -0.39
N ILE A 114 13.28 -2.48 -0.07
CA ILE A 114 12.71 -3.46 0.87
C ILE A 114 12.60 -2.90 2.28
N ASP A 115 13.60 -2.14 2.75
CA ASP A 115 13.57 -1.55 4.09
C ASP A 115 12.47 -0.48 4.20
N VAL A 116 12.34 0.40 3.20
CA VAL A 116 11.23 1.37 3.10
C VAL A 116 9.89 0.65 3.10
N TRP A 117 9.73 -0.37 2.25
CA TRP A 117 8.49 -1.12 2.17
C TRP A 117 8.13 -1.80 3.50
N SER A 118 9.11 -2.44 4.14
CA SER A 118 8.91 -3.04 5.46
C SER A 118 8.50 -2.00 6.52
N THR A 119 9.04 -0.79 6.44
CA THR A 119 8.72 0.31 7.35
C THR A 119 7.25 0.77 7.17
N VAL A 120 6.82 1.08 5.95
CA VAL A 120 5.43 1.52 5.71
C VAL A 120 4.42 0.41 6.02
N MET A 121 4.80 -0.86 5.80
CA MET A 121 3.98 -2.01 6.21
C MET A 121 3.90 -2.15 7.74
N ALA A 122 4.99 -1.96 8.47
CA ALA A 122 4.98 -1.96 9.92
C ALA A 122 4.10 -0.84 10.49
N ARG A 123 4.17 0.38 9.91
CA ARG A 123 3.25 1.49 10.24
C ARG A 123 1.80 1.10 9.97
N SER A 124 1.51 0.46 8.83
CA SER A 124 0.18 0.01 8.45
C SER A 124 -0.37 -1.02 9.45
N ILE A 125 0.42 -2.02 9.82
CA ILE A 125 0.02 -3.02 10.82
C ILE A 125 -0.21 -2.37 12.19
N ARG A 126 0.63 -1.39 12.58
CA ARG A 126 0.45 -0.64 13.84
C ARG A 126 -0.82 0.21 13.82
N ALA A 127 -1.12 0.90 12.72
CA ALA A 127 -2.35 1.68 12.55
C ALA A 127 -3.61 0.79 12.59
N ALA A 128 -3.50 -0.45 12.14
CA ALA A 128 -4.52 -1.49 12.28
C ALA A 128 -4.62 -2.08 13.70
N GLY A 129 -3.88 -1.58 14.67
CA GLY A 129 -3.89 -2.05 16.06
C GLY A 129 -2.83 -3.10 16.41
N GLY A 130 -2.00 -3.53 15.45
CA GLY A 130 -0.95 -4.52 15.68
C GLY A 130 0.20 -4.02 16.56
N ARG A 131 0.79 -4.93 17.33
CA ARG A 131 1.91 -4.66 18.27
C ARG A 131 3.02 -5.69 18.10
N LYS A 132 4.21 -5.35 18.60
CA LYS A 132 5.41 -6.20 18.50
C LYS A 132 5.26 -7.60 19.10
N ASP A 133 4.40 -7.77 20.10
CA ASP A 133 4.20 -9.04 20.77
C ASP A 133 3.08 -9.90 20.16
N ASP A 134 2.46 -9.43 19.07
CA ASP A 134 1.39 -10.15 18.36
C ASP A 134 1.95 -11.29 17.51
N VAL A 135 1.08 -12.27 17.26
CA VAL A 135 1.26 -13.29 16.22
C VAL A 135 0.35 -12.95 15.06
N ILE A 136 0.94 -12.84 13.86
CA ILE A 136 0.24 -12.42 12.64
C ILE A 136 0.18 -13.58 11.66
N HIS A 137 -1.04 -13.96 11.27
CA HIS A 137 -1.31 -15.01 10.29
C HIS A 137 -1.40 -14.41 8.89
N VAL A 138 -0.43 -14.70 8.03
CA VAL A 138 -0.39 -14.19 6.65
C VAL A 138 -0.94 -15.22 5.68
N SER A 139 -2.15 -14.96 5.18
CA SER A 139 -2.87 -15.78 4.19
C SER A 139 -2.87 -15.17 2.78
N TYR A 140 -2.08 -14.13 2.53
CA TYR A 140 -1.77 -13.67 1.17
C TYR A 140 -0.80 -14.63 0.49
N GLY A 141 -0.94 -14.79 -0.83
CA GLY A 141 -0.03 -15.64 -1.62
C GLY A 141 1.42 -15.16 -1.56
N TYR A 142 2.34 -16.10 -1.33
CA TYR A 142 3.78 -15.90 -1.44
C TYR A 142 4.25 -16.29 -2.85
N GLY A 143 4.87 -15.36 -3.58
CA GLY A 143 5.32 -15.60 -4.95
C GLY A 143 5.63 -14.29 -5.67
N LEU A 144 5.32 -14.22 -6.97
CA LEU A 144 5.51 -13.00 -7.77
C LEU A 144 4.61 -11.85 -7.32
N PHE A 145 3.46 -12.14 -6.72
CA PHE A 145 2.58 -11.14 -6.13
C PHE A 145 3.21 -10.52 -4.87
N THR A 146 2.98 -9.23 -4.65
CA THR A 146 3.63 -8.48 -3.56
C THR A 146 3.02 -8.71 -2.18
N GLY A 147 1.77 -9.21 -2.10
CA GLY A 147 0.98 -9.23 -0.87
C GLY A 147 1.61 -10.01 0.29
N GLY A 148 1.96 -11.29 0.07
CA GLY A 148 2.48 -12.16 1.13
C GLY A 148 3.80 -11.68 1.70
N LEU A 149 4.78 -11.37 0.83
CA LEU A 149 6.10 -10.91 1.29
C LEU A 149 6.05 -9.49 1.87
N GLY A 150 5.19 -8.60 1.36
CA GLY A 150 4.99 -7.28 1.96
C GLY A 150 4.49 -7.38 3.39
N ALA A 151 3.41 -8.14 3.61
CA ALA A 151 2.86 -8.40 4.94
C ALA A 151 3.89 -9.03 5.89
N HIS A 152 4.61 -10.06 5.41
CA HIS A 152 5.64 -10.78 6.17
C HIS A 152 6.73 -9.84 6.69
N PHE A 153 7.41 -9.13 5.79
CA PHE A 153 8.52 -8.25 6.18
C PHE A 153 8.06 -7.06 7.02
N GLY A 154 6.84 -6.56 6.81
CA GLY A 154 6.26 -5.53 7.65
C GLY A 154 6.00 -6.01 9.08
N ALA A 155 5.46 -7.21 9.23
CA ALA A 155 5.23 -7.82 10.54
C ALA A 155 6.53 -8.09 11.29
N GLU A 156 7.56 -8.64 10.61
CA GLU A 156 8.90 -8.82 11.20
C GLU A 156 9.55 -7.48 11.58
N LYS A 157 9.40 -6.44 10.76
CA LYS A 157 9.90 -5.09 11.06
C LYS A 157 9.22 -4.47 12.29
N LEU A 158 7.92 -4.74 12.48
CA LEU A 158 7.19 -4.36 13.69
C LEU A 158 7.69 -5.12 14.93
N GLY A 159 8.32 -6.27 14.74
CA GLY A 159 8.76 -7.18 15.82
C GLY A 159 7.71 -8.24 16.18
N ALA A 160 6.66 -8.40 15.39
CA ALA A 160 5.65 -9.43 15.56
C ALA A 160 6.11 -10.79 15.02
N ALA A 161 5.56 -11.88 15.57
CA ALA A 161 5.79 -13.22 15.03
C ALA A 161 4.89 -13.49 13.83
N VAL A 162 5.42 -14.08 12.75
CA VAL A 162 4.69 -14.33 11.50
C VAL A 162 4.41 -15.81 11.30
N ILE A 163 3.16 -16.16 10.99
CA ILE A 163 2.76 -17.47 10.45
C ILE A 163 2.64 -17.30 8.92
N PRO A 164 3.64 -17.74 8.13
CA PRO A 164 3.66 -17.51 6.67
C PRO A 164 2.90 -18.62 5.92
N MET A 165 1.59 -18.73 6.17
CA MET A 165 0.78 -19.83 5.67
C MET A 165 0.53 -19.76 4.16
N SER A 166 0.51 -18.57 3.57
CA SER A 166 0.07 -18.34 2.18
C SER A 166 -1.44 -18.56 1.98
N GLY A 167 -1.95 -18.33 0.77
CA GLY A 167 -3.36 -18.63 0.43
C GLY A 167 -3.61 -20.10 0.17
N GLY A 168 -4.87 -20.51 0.24
CA GLY A 168 -5.31 -21.90 0.02
C GLY A 168 -5.23 -22.78 1.27
N GLN A 169 -5.51 -24.09 1.12
CA GLN A 169 -5.51 -25.08 2.19
C GLN A 169 -6.39 -24.66 3.38
N THR A 170 -7.67 -24.37 3.13
CA THR A 170 -8.55 -23.66 4.05
C THR A 170 -8.69 -24.36 5.42
N GLU A 171 -8.79 -25.69 5.45
CA GLU A 171 -8.82 -26.46 6.71
C GLU A 171 -7.52 -26.30 7.51
N LYS A 172 -6.38 -26.19 6.81
CA LYS A 172 -5.10 -25.95 7.46
C LYS A 172 -5.01 -24.53 8.05
N GLN A 173 -5.63 -23.52 7.40
CA GLN A 173 -5.77 -22.17 7.97
C GLN A 173 -6.49 -22.24 9.33
N VAL A 174 -7.66 -22.92 9.37
CA VAL A 174 -8.45 -23.10 10.59
C VAL A 174 -7.63 -23.81 11.68
N GLN A 175 -6.94 -24.89 11.32
CA GLN A 175 -6.09 -25.61 12.26
C GLN A 175 -5.02 -24.69 12.86
N LEU A 176 -4.25 -23.96 12.02
CA LEU A 176 -3.15 -23.14 12.50
C LEU A 176 -3.63 -21.92 13.31
N ILE A 177 -4.79 -21.35 12.98
CA ILE A 177 -5.42 -20.30 13.78
C ILE A 177 -5.74 -20.83 15.19
N ASN A 178 -6.27 -22.04 15.29
CA ASN A 178 -6.59 -22.66 16.57
C ASN A 178 -5.34 -23.06 17.37
N ASP A 179 -4.30 -23.56 16.69
CA ASP A 179 -3.09 -24.07 17.35
C ASP A 179 -2.16 -22.94 17.80
N PHE A 180 -1.92 -21.94 16.92
CA PHE A 180 -0.94 -20.86 17.13
C PHE A 180 -1.53 -19.58 17.69
N LYS A 181 -2.87 -19.48 17.70
CA LYS A 181 -3.63 -18.36 18.29
C LYS A 181 -3.15 -16.97 17.86
N PRO A 182 -3.07 -16.70 16.54
CA PRO A 182 -2.74 -15.36 16.06
C PRO A 182 -3.78 -14.34 16.50
N ALA A 183 -3.33 -13.11 16.77
CA ALA A 183 -4.21 -11.99 17.06
C ALA A 183 -4.69 -11.29 15.77
N ILE A 184 -3.89 -11.35 14.71
CA ILE A 184 -4.12 -10.65 13.44
C ILE A 184 -4.10 -11.64 12.29
N ILE A 185 -5.04 -11.47 11.34
CA ILE A 185 -5.01 -12.14 10.05
C ILE A 185 -4.85 -11.11 8.92
N MET A 186 -3.95 -11.39 7.96
CA MET A 186 -3.77 -10.58 6.74
C MET A 186 -4.14 -11.43 5.53
N VAL A 187 -5.22 -11.06 4.84
CA VAL A 187 -5.88 -11.92 3.85
C VAL A 187 -6.79 -11.09 2.93
N THR A 188 -7.19 -11.63 1.76
CA THR A 188 -8.27 -11.00 0.98
C THR A 188 -9.62 -11.17 1.69
N PRO A 189 -10.53 -10.19 1.61
CA PRO A 189 -11.81 -10.28 2.32
C PRO A 189 -12.66 -11.49 1.89
N SER A 190 -12.71 -11.79 0.59
CA SER A 190 -13.45 -12.97 0.09
C SER A 190 -12.89 -14.29 0.61
N TYR A 191 -11.55 -14.42 0.69
CA TYR A 191 -10.95 -15.65 1.20
C TYR A 191 -11.11 -15.77 2.73
N CYS A 192 -11.17 -14.67 3.46
CA CYS A 192 -11.47 -14.71 4.89
C CYS A 192 -12.90 -15.23 5.18
N LEU A 193 -13.87 -14.89 4.34
CA LEU A 193 -15.22 -15.46 4.44
C LEU A 193 -15.18 -16.99 4.22
N ASN A 194 -14.38 -17.48 3.27
CA ASN A 194 -14.20 -18.93 3.07
C ASN A 194 -13.54 -19.60 4.30
N ILE A 195 -12.64 -18.92 4.99
CA ILE A 195 -12.06 -19.42 6.26
C ILE A 195 -13.14 -19.47 7.34
N ALA A 196 -14.03 -18.48 7.43
CA ALA A 196 -15.16 -18.50 8.37
C ALA A 196 -16.11 -19.70 8.07
N ASP A 197 -16.43 -19.96 6.79
CA ASP A 197 -17.21 -21.11 6.38
C ASP A 197 -16.53 -22.44 6.82
N ALA A 198 -15.21 -22.52 6.70
CA ALA A 198 -14.48 -23.72 7.11
C ALA A 198 -14.48 -23.94 8.63
N PHE A 199 -14.44 -22.86 9.44
CA PHE A 199 -14.66 -22.96 10.90
C PHE A 199 -16.02 -23.57 11.20
N GLU A 200 -17.08 -23.03 10.61
CA GLU A 200 -18.46 -23.48 10.81
C GLU A 200 -18.65 -24.95 10.36
N ASN A 201 -18.08 -25.31 9.20
CA ASN A 201 -18.13 -26.70 8.69
C ASN A 201 -17.38 -27.70 9.58
N ALA A 202 -16.35 -27.22 10.30
CA ALA A 202 -15.65 -28.02 11.31
C ALA A 202 -16.39 -28.08 12.66
N GLY A 203 -17.55 -27.46 12.79
CA GLY A 203 -18.32 -27.37 14.04
C GLY A 203 -17.71 -26.42 15.06
N LEU A 204 -16.87 -25.49 14.62
CA LEU A 204 -16.23 -24.48 15.46
C LEU A 204 -16.91 -23.12 15.27
N ASP A 205 -17.04 -22.35 16.35
CA ASP A 205 -17.48 -20.95 16.26
C ASP A 205 -16.27 -20.05 15.95
N PRO A 206 -16.22 -19.42 14.77
CA PRO A 206 -15.07 -18.57 14.41
C PRO A 206 -14.89 -17.37 15.34
N ARG A 207 -15.95 -16.90 16.04
CA ARG A 207 -15.89 -15.82 17.03
C ARG A 207 -15.12 -16.20 18.30
N GLN A 208 -14.94 -17.51 18.52
CA GLN A 208 -14.16 -18.02 19.66
C GLN A 208 -12.66 -18.19 19.30
N SER A 209 -12.28 -17.83 18.07
CA SER A 209 -10.87 -17.79 17.67
C SER A 209 -10.10 -16.71 18.43
N SER A 210 -8.78 -16.73 18.33
CA SER A 210 -7.92 -15.71 18.90
C SER A 210 -7.85 -14.40 18.10
N LEU A 211 -8.42 -14.38 16.88
CA LEU A 211 -8.37 -13.25 15.97
C LEU A 211 -9.10 -12.04 16.57
N LYS A 212 -8.42 -10.91 16.56
CA LYS A 212 -8.94 -9.62 17.00
C LYS A 212 -9.03 -8.60 15.85
N VAL A 213 -8.13 -8.72 14.88
CA VAL A 213 -8.03 -7.79 13.74
C VAL A 213 -7.86 -8.57 12.45
N GLY A 214 -8.59 -8.18 11.42
CA GLY A 214 -8.38 -8.57 10.05
C GLY A 214 -7.92 -7.39 9.21
N ILE A 215 -6.77 -7.50 8.55
CA ILE A 215 -6.24 -6.49 7.63
C ILE A 215 -6.51 -6.99 6.21
N PHE A 216 -7.45 -6.34 5.52
CA PHE A 216 -8.01 -6.78 4.25
C PHE A 216 -7.61 -5.88 3.09
N GLY A 217 -7.32 -6.46 1.95
CA GLY A 217 -6.99 -5.72 0.73
C GLY A 217 -6.76 -6.65 -0.46
N ALA A 218 -6.12 -6.15 -1.49
CA ALA A 218 -5.86 -6.80 -2.77
C ALA A 218 -7.08 -7.02 -3.68
N GLU A 219 -8.28 -6.77 -3.19
CA GLU A 219 -9.53 -6.76 -3.96
C GLU A 219 -10.47 -5.67 -3.41
N PRO A 220 -11.36 -5.13 -4.25
CA PRO A 220 -12.43 -4.25 -3.78
C PRO A 220 -13.37 -4.99 -2.83
N TRP A 221 -13.81 -4.34 -1.77
CA TRP A 221 -14.77 -4.89 -0.84
C TRP A 221 -15.70 -3.82 -0.28
N THR A 222 -16.86 -4.24 0.22
CA THR A 222 -17.95 -3.35 0.58
C THR A 222 -18.15 -3.28 2.10
N GLU A 223 -18.87 -2.27 2.56
CA GLU A 223 -19.27 -2.15 3.96
C GLU A 223 -20.11 -3.34 4.41
N SER A 224 -20.93 -3.94 3.53
CA SER A 224 -21.67 -5.16 3.86
C SER A 224 -20.76 -6.37 4.07
N MET A 225 -19.63 -6.46 3.32
CA MET A 225 -18.62 -7.48 3.57
C MET A 225 -17.89 -7.24 4.89
N ARG A 226 -17.60 -5.97 5.24
CA ARG A 226 -17.04 -5.60 6.56
C ARG A 226 -17.91 -6.12 7.68
N GLN A 227 -19.20 -5.77 7.67
CA GLN A 227 -20.17 -6.22 8.66
C GLN A 227 -20.27 -7.75 8.74
N SER A 228 -20.22 -8.44 7.59
CA SER A 228 -20.21 -9.90 7.56
C SER A 228 -18.97 -10.48 8.22
N LEU A 229 -17.78 -9.96 7.89
CA LEU A 229 -16.51 -10.41 8.49
C LEU A 229 -16.49 -10.17 10.00
N GLU A 230 -16.84 -8.97 10.44
CA GLU A 230 -16.84 -8.59 11.84
C GLU A 230 -17.84 -9.42 12.66
N SER A 231 -19.07 -9.59 12.14
CA SER A 231 -20.12 -10.36 12.86
C SER A 231 -19.83 -11.86 12.93
N ARG A 232 -19.23 -12.43 11.88
CA ARG A 232 -18.95 -13.88 11.81
C ARG A 232 -17.67 -14.28 12.56
N LEU A 233 -16.64 -13.42 12.54
CA LEU A 233 -15.33 -13.74 13.11
C LEU A 233 -15.07 -13.06 14.45
N GLY A 234 -15.88 -12.05 14.83
CA GLY A 234 -15.70 -11.31 16.08
C GLY A 234 -14.43 -10.46 16.11
N LEU A 235 -13.96 -9.98 14.96
CA LEU A 235 -12.76 -9.18 14.81
C LEU A 235 -13.07 -7.77 14.30
N ASP A 236 -12.12 -6.86 14.41
CA ASP A 236 -12.14 -5.56 13.73
C ASP A 236 -11.60 -5.70 12.31
N ALA A 237 -12.40 -5.33 11.30
CA ALA A 237 -12.01 -5.39 9.90
C ALA A 237 -11.53 -4.02 9.41
N VAL A 238 -10.29 -3.94 8.93
CA VAL A 238 -9.66 -2.70 8.42
C VAL A 238 -9.09 -2.89 7.03
N ASP A 239 -9.12 -1.83 6.23
CA ASP A 239 -8.67 -1.83 4.84
C ASP A 239 -7.19 -1.49 4.72
N ILE A 240 -6.48 -2.17 3.81
CA ILE A 240 -5.11 -1.85 3.40
C ILE A 240 -5.05 -1.70 1.90
N TYR A 241 -4.43 -0.60 1.45
CA TYR A 241 -4.29 -0.29 0.04
C TYR A 241 -2.83 -0.36 -0.42
N GLY A 242 -2.65 -0.79 -1.66
CA GLY A 242 -1.39 -0.73 -2.37
C GLY A 242 -1.46 -1.36 -3.75
N LEU A 243 -0.45 -1.07 -4.55
CA LEU A 243 -0.26 -1.62 -5.89
C LEU A 243 1.19 -2.07 -6.03
N SER A 244 1.42 -3.16 -6.76
CA SER A 244 2.77 -3.65 -7.05
C SER A 244 3.62 -2.59 -7.77
N GLU A 245 3.01 -1.82 -8.66
CA GLU A 245 3.67 -0.78 -9.45
C GLU A 245 4.27 0.32 -8.57
N VAL A 246 3.57 0.71 -7.50
CA VAL A 246 4.02 1.78 -6.59
C VAL A 246 4.99 1.23 -5.55
N MET A 247 4.58 0.23 -4.76
CA MET A 247 5.45 -0.41 -3.75
C MET A 247 4.99 -1.84 -3.44
N GLY A 248 3.70 -2.12 -3.40
CA GLY A 248 3.04 -3.30 -2.89
C GLY A 248 1.96 -2.88 -1.89
N PRO A 249 1.49 -3.76 -1.00
CA PRO A 249 0.59 -3.37 0.09
C PRO A 249 1.28 -2.39 1.06
N GLY A 250 0.49 -1.63 1.80
CA GLY A 250 1.00 -0.67 2.78
C GLY A 250 1.34 0.71 2.20
N VAL A 251 0.81 1.07 1.03
CA VAL A 251 0.84 2.46 0.52
C VAL A 251 -0.08 3.33 1.36
N ALA A 252 -1.24 2.79 1.72
CA ALA A 252 -2.17 3.42 2.65
C ALA A 252 -2.87 2.38 3.53
N GLN A 253 -3.32 2.80 4.70
CA GLN A 253 -3.95 1.95 5.71
C GLN A 253 -5.10 2.69 6.41
N GLU A 254 -6.19 1.99 6.67
CA GLU A 254 -7.27 2.46 7.52
C GLU A 254 -6.89 2.38 9.00
N CYS A 255 -7.21 3.42 9.76
CA CYS A 255 -7.01 3.44 11.21
C CYS A 255 -8.10 2.64 11.91
N ILE A 256 -7.71 1.74 12.83
CA ILE A 256 -8.66 0.87 13.53
C ILE A 256 -9.66 1.65 14.41
N GLU A 257 -9.24 2.81 14.94
CA GLU A 257 -10.10 3.61 15.84
C GLU A 257 -11.20 4.34 15.09
N THR A 258 -10.98 4.72 13.84
CA THR A 258 -11.93 5.57 13.11
C THR A 258 -12.64 4.84 11.98
N LYS A 259 -11.97 3.94 11.29
CA LYS A 259 -12.47 3.20 10.12
C LYS A 259 -13.17 4.14 9.11
N ASP A 260 -12.63 5.34 8.93
CA ASP A 260 -13.25 6.41 8.13
C ASP A 260 -12.50 6.72 6.82
N GLY A 261 -11.66 5.78 6.38
CA GLY A 261 -10.90 5.84 5.13
C GLY A 261 -9.41 5.57 5.34
N LEU A 262 -8.72 5.48 4.20
CA LEU A 262 -7.31 5.12 4.15
C LEU A 262 -6.41 6.33 4.39
N THR A 263 -5.44 6.22 5.28
CA THR A 263 -4.36 7.19 5.48
C THR A 263 -3.17 6.79 4.62
N LEU A 264 -2.72 7.68 3.75
CA LEU A 264 -1.57 7.50 2.87
C LEU A 264 -0.27 7.89 3.61
N TRP A 265 0.81 7.12 3.39
CA TRP A 265 2.15 7.47 3.91
C TRP A 265 2.82 8.49 2.98
N GLU A 266 2.42 9.76 3.13
CA GLU A 266 2.77 10.86 2.24
C GLU A 266 4.25 11.26 2.25
N ASP A 267 5.01 10.78 3.21
CA ASP A 267 6.47 10.91 3.21
C ASP A 267 7.16 10.00 2.18
N HIS A 268 6.47 8.94 1.72
CA HIS A 268 6.97 8.01 0.70
C HIS A 268 6.20 8.06 -0.62
N PHE A 269 4.94 8.53 -0.59
CA PHE A 269 4.06 8.55 -1.75
C PHE A 269 3.36 9.91 -1.86
N TYR A 270 3.60 10.63 -2.95
CA TYR A 270 2.94 11.91 -3.20
C TYR A 270 1.65 11.69 -3.98
N PRO A 271 0.49 12.06 -3.43
CA PRO A 271 -0.80 11.90 -4.10
C PRO A 271 -1.19 13.12 -4.92
N GLU A 272 -1.87 12.87 -6.03
CA GLU A 272 -2.67 13.84 -6.76
C GLU A 272 -4.04 13.22 -7.03
N ILE A 273 -5.11 14.00 -6.98
CA ILE A 273 -6.42 13.60 -7.49
C ILE A 273 -6.64 14.33 -8.79
N ILE A 274 -6.89 13.60 -9.85
CA ILE A 274 -7.06 14.18 -11.19
C ILE A 274 -8.44 13.88 -11.75
N ASP A 275 -8.89 14.76 -12.62
CA ASP A 275 -9.98 14.44 -13.53
C ASP A 275 -9.53 13.34 -14.51
N PRO A 276 -10.23 12.20 -14.59
CA PRO A 276 -9.76 11.04 -15.37
C PRO A 276 -9.76 11.28 -16.89
N GLU A 277 -10.49 12.27 -17.40
CA GLU A 277 -10.57 12.60 -18.84
C GLU A 277 -9.52 13.61 -19.24
N SER A 278 -9.45 14.75 -18.54
CA SER A 278 -8.52 15.83 -18.87
C SER A 278 -7.12 15.65 -18.27
N GLY A 279 -6.99 14.87 -17.18
CA GLY A 279 -5.74 14.73 -16.41
C GLY A 279 -5.40 15.96 -15.56
N ALA A 280 -6.32 16.92 -15.45
CA ALA A 280 -6.14 18.10 -14.59
C ALA A 280 -6.25 17.72 -13.10
N VAL A 281 -5.38 18.30 -12.26
CA VAL A 281 -5.46 18.09 -10.81
C VAL A 281 -6.69 18.81 -10.26
N LEU A 282 -7.47 18.10 -9.48
CA LEU A 282 -8.70 18.58 -8.85
C LEU A 282 -8.41 19.19 -7.46
N PRO A 283 -9.22 20.15 -7.04
CA PRO A 283 -9.18 20.67 -5.67
C PRO A 283 -9.47 19.58 -4.61
N ASP A 284 -8.98 19.81 -3.38
CA ASP A 284 -9.30 18.97 -2.22
C ASP A 284 -10.82 18.84 -2.05
N GLY A 285 -11.30 17.62 -1.80
CA GLY A 285 -12.71 17.29 -1.59
C GLY A 285 -13.46 16.88 -2.85
N GLU A 286 -12.90 17.06 -4.03
CA GLU A 286 -13.50 16.58 -5.27
C GLU A 286 -13.14 15.13 -5.54
N ALA A 287 -14.08 14.40 -6.15
CA ALA A 287 -13.89 13.00 -6.55
C ALA A 287 -13.13 12.93 -7.88
N GLY A 288 -12.09 12.09 -7.93
CA GLY A 288 -11.30 11.90 -9.13
C GLY A 288 -10.45 10.64 -9.10
N GLU A 289 -9.57 10.48 -10.07
CA GLU A 289 -8.62 9.37 -10.12
C GLU A 289 -7.40 9.66 -9.26
N LEU A 290 -7.01 8.72 -8.40
CA LEU A 290 -5.77 8.79 -7.64
C LEU A 290 -4.57 8.60 -8.58
N VAL A 291 -3.63 9.53 -8.50
CA VAL A 291 -2.31 9.45 -9.11
C VAL A 291 -1.26 9.45 -8.02
N LEU A 292 -0.26 8.60 -8.13
CA LEU A 292 0.80 8.47 -7.14
C LEU A 292 2.18 8.69 -7.76
N THR A 293 3.02 9.44 -7.05
CA THR A 293 4.45 9.52 -7.32
C THR A 293 5.22 8.92 -6.16
N SER A 294 6.07 7.92 -6.42
CA SER A 294 6.96 7.36 -5.41
C SER A 294 8.11 8.32 -5.11
N LEU A 295 8.33 8.62 -3.84
CA LEU A 295 9.34 9.60 -3.41
C LEU A 295 10.69 8.99 -3.03
N THR A 296 10.72 7.67 -2.80
CA THR A 296 11.90 6.99 -2.21
C THR A 296 12.25 5.67 -2.89
N LYS A 297 11.53 5.26 -3.93
CA LYS A 297 11.76 3.99 -4.62
C LYS A 297 12.91 4.09 -5.61
N GLU A 298 13.91 3.24 -5.45
CA GLU A 298 15.14 3.27 -6.25
C GLU A 298 15.01 2.49 -7.56
N THR A 299 14.56 1.22 -7.50
CA THR A 299 14.61 0.36 -8.70
C THR A 299 13.53 0.68 -9.70
N SER A 300 12.30 0.81 -9.25
CA SER A 300 11.14 1.02 -10.13
C SER A 300 10.38 2.27 -9.68
N PRO A 301 10.96 3.48 -9.81
CA PRO A 301 10.26 4.70 -9.47
C PRO A 301 9.03 4.84 -10.36
N VAL A 302 7.96 5.38 -9.80
CA VAL A 302 6.78 5.78 -10.57
C VAL A 302 6.55 7.28 -10.39
N ILE A 303 6.42 7.98 -11.50
CA ILE A 303 6.17 9.44 -11.54
C ILE A 303 4.78 9.64 -12.14
N ARG A 304 3.89 10.30 -11.38
CA ARG A 304 2.51 10.57 -11.74
C ARG A 304 1.78 9.33 -12.30
N TYR A 305 1.84 8.23 -11.55
CA TYR A 305 1.26 6.96 -11.99
C TYR A 305 -0.26 6.94 -11.79
N ARG A 306 -0.99 6.73 -12.88
CA ARG A 306 -2.44 6.59 -12.91
C ARG A 306 -2.86 5.24 -12.33
N THR A 307 -3.47 5.26 -11.15
CA THR A 307 -3.89 4.03 -10.45
C THR A 307 -5.18 3.44 -10.99
N ARG A 308 -5.98 4.24 -11.68
CA ARG A 308 -7.36 3.94 -12.10
C ARG A 308 -8.32 3.72 -10.93
N CYS A 309 -7.94 4.10 -9.73
CA CYS A 309 -8.80 4.09 -8.55
C CYS A 309 -9.48 5.44 -8.42
N LEU A 310 -10.82 5.44 -8.34
CA LEU A 310 -11.60 6.65 -8.10
C LEU A 310 -11.67 6.91 -6.60
N LEU A 311 -11.23 8.06 -6.17
CA LEU A 311 -11.20 8.50 -4.79
C LEU A 311 -11.68 9.94 -4.66
N TYR A 312 -11.92 10.36 -3.42
CA TYR A 312 -12.01 11.77 -3.05
C TYR A 312 -11.15 12.02 -1.81
N THR A 313 -10.50 13.20 -1.75
CA THR A 313 -9.75 13.60 -0.56
C THR A 313 -10.70 14.18 0.48
N SER A 314 -10.40 13.97 1.77
CA SER A 314 -11.12 14.67 2.84
C SER A 314 -10.58 16.09 2.99
N PRO A 315 -11.42 17.12 3.07
CA PRO A 315 -10.98 18.51 3.25
C PRO A 315 -10.44 18.82 4.66
N SER A 316 -10.38 17.83 5.56
CA SER A 316 -9.89 18.04 6.93
C SER A 316 -8.38 18.28 6.95
N PRO A 317 -7.89 19.36 7.60
CA PRO A 317 -6.45 19.59 7.77
C PRO A 317 -5.72 18.49 8.57
N ARG A 318 -6.47 17.67 9.34
CA ARG A 318 -5.96 16.48 10.05
C ARG A 318 -6.10 15.20 9.22
N ALA A 319 -6.82 15.26 8.10
CA ALA A 319 -7.13 14.15 7.21
C ALA A 319 -6.50 14.34 5.81
N ARG A 320 -5.46 15.17 5.67
CA ARG A 320 -4.74 15.33 4.40
C ARG A 320 -4.01 14.07 3.94
N GLY A 321 -4.08 13.00 4.71
CA GLY A 321 -3.63 11.68 4.32
C GLY A 321 -4.73 10.64 4.16
N CYS A 322 -6.02 11.01 4.28
CA CYS A 322 -7.12 10.05 4.16
C CYS A 322 -7.82 10.19 2.80
N ALA A 323 -7.46 9.33 1.87
CA ALA A 323 -8.22 9.15 0.65
C ALA A 323 -9.28 8.06 0.89
N ARG A 324 -10.57 8.38 0.79
CA ARG A 324 -11.64 7.36 0.85
C ARG A 324 -11.78 6.70 -0.50
N MET A 325 -11.65 5.38 -0.54
CA MET A 325 -12.23 4.61 -1.63
C MET A 325 -13.74 4.54 -1.41
N PRO A 326 -14.57 4.93 -2.41
CA PRO A 326 -15.97 4.59 -2.36
C PRO A 326 -16.06 3.06 -2.33
N SER A 327 -16.86 2.52 -1.41
CA SER A 327 -17.31 1.15 -1.54
C SER A 327 -17.88 1.02 -2.95
N SER A 328 -17.26 0.18 -3.79
CA SER A 328 -17.72 -0.04 -5.14
C SER A 328 -19.20 -0.41 -5.12
N ALA A 329 -19.99 0.42 -5.81
CA ALA A 329 -21.36 0.06 -6.17
C ALA A 329 -21.38 -1.09 -7.17
#